data_729b904eda5e26207bde9eee167ab23a
#
_entry.id   729b904eda5e26207bde9eee167ab23a
#
_cell.length_a   1.000
_cell.length_b   1.000
_cell.length_c   1.000
_cell.angle_alpha   90.00
_cell.angle_beta   90.00
_cell.angle_gamma   90.00
#
_symmetry.space_group_name_H-M   'P 1'
#
loop_
_entity.id
_entity.type
_entity.pdbx_description
1 polymer ?
#
loop_
_entity_poly.entity_id
_entity_poly.type
_entity_poly.pdbx_seq_one_letter_code
_entity_poly.pdbx_strand_id
1 'polypeptide(L)'
;MPESNALGEHLRARRQLVNPADVGIRVTGVRRTPGLRREEVATLAGVSADYYLRLEQGRDRNPSPQVLESLARVFGLDAPATQYLLSLSGSQRPAPKRPHREVVPA
;
A
#
# COMPACT_ATOMS: atom_id res chain seq x y z
N MET A 1 23.76 2.91 -8.53
CA MET A 1 22.98 3.09 -7.32
C MET A 1 21.60 2.50 -7.46
N PRO A 2 21.30 1.59 -6.61
CA PRO A 2 19.97 1.03 -6.71
C PRO A 2 18.95 2.09 -6.40
N GLU A 3 17.84 1.97 -7.06
CA GLU A 3 16.77 2.90 -6.83
C GLU A 3 16.13 2.63 -5.49
N SER A 4 15.64 3.69 -4.91
CA SER A 4 14.91 3.58 -3.67
C SER A 4 13.63 2.79 -3.89
N ASN A 5 13.32 1.89 -2.98
CA ASN A 5 12.07 1.18 -2.97
C ASN A 5 11.20 1.73 -1.84
N ALA A 6 10.97 3.04 -1.89
CA ALA A 6 10.28 3.70 -0.79
C ALA A 6 8.87 3.16 -0.59
N LEU A 7 8.16 2.92 -1.68
CA LEU A 7 6.80 2.39 -1.57
C LEU A 7 6.80 1.02 -0.90
N GLY A 8 7.64 0.11 -1.40
CA GLY A 8 7.66 -1.24 -0.85
C GLY A 8 8.08 -1.27 0.59
N GLU A 9 9.08 -0.47 0.95
CA GLU A 9 9.55 -0.40 2.33
C GLU A 9 8.48 0.17 3.24
N HIS A 10 7.74 1.16 2.77
CA HIS A 10 6.67 1.75 3.55
C HIS A 10 5.52 0.76 3.76
N LEU A 11 5.15 0.03 2.71
CA LEU A 11 4.12 -1.00 2.83
C LEU A 11 4.51 -2.05 3.85
N ARG A 12 5.76 -2.49 3.79
CA ARG A 12 6.24 -3.50 4.73
C ARG A 12 6.19 -2.98 6.16
N ALA A 13 6.62 -1.75 6.36
CA ALA A 13 6.62 -1.17 7.71
C ALA A 13 5.20 -1.07 8.26
N ARG A 14 4.27 -0.61 7.43
CA ARG A 14 2.88 -0.51 7.88
C ARG A 14 2.27 -1.87 8.14
N ARG A 15 2.58 -2.85 7.29
CA ARG A 15 2.08 -4.20 7.51
C ARG A 15 2.51 -4.75 8.86
N GLN A 16 3.73 -4.47 9.25
CA GLN A 16 4.27 -5.00 10.50
C GLN A 16 3.68 -4.32 11.72
N LEU A 17 3.04 -3.17 11.55
CA LEU A 17 2.46 -2.43 12.66
C LEU A 17 1.00 -2.78 12.94
N VAL A 18 0.33 -3.49 12.05
CA VAL A 18 -1.09 -3.80 12.22
C VAL A 18 -1.25 -4.97 13.18
N ASN A 19 -2.09 -4.79 14.18
CA ASN A 19 -2.46 -5.89 15.06
C ASN A 19 -3.48 -6.76 14.32
N PRO A 20 -3.19 -8.05 14.12
CA PRO A 20 -4.13 -8.90 13.35
C PRO A 20 -5.54 -8.89 13.90
N ALA A 21 -5.70 -8.80 15.22
CA ALA A 21 -7.04 -8.78 15.80
C ALA A 21 -7.84 -7.56 15.36
N ASP A 22 -7.16 -6.45 15.07
CA ASP A 22 -7.83 -5.21 14.67
C ASP A 22 -8.47 -5.31 13.29
N VAL A 23 -8.04 -6.28 12.48
CA VAL A 23 -8.60 -6.47 11.15
C VAL A 23 -9.34 -7.80 11.04
N GLY A 24 -9.72 -8.37 12.16
CA GLY A 24 -10.57 -9.54 12.18
C GLY A 24 -9.85 -10.86 12.01
N ILE A 25 -8.55 -10.89 12.15
CA ILE A 25 -7.80 -12.14 12.03
C ILE A 25 -7.63 -12.74 13.40
N ARG A 26 -8.07 -13.98 13.55
CA ARG A 26 -7.91 -14.69 14.80
C ARG A 26 -6.48 -15.21 14.91
N VAL A 27 -5.82 -14.85 15.98
CA VAL A 27 -4.47 -15.35 16.23
C VAL A 27 -4.56 -16.53 17.16
N THR A 28 -4.06 -17.68 16.71
CA THR A 28 -3.99 -18.87 17.55
C THR A 28 -2.54 -19.31 17.61
N GLY A 29 -2.02 -19.41 18.81
CA GLY A 29 -0.65 -19.81 18.97
C GLY A 29 0.32 -18.67 18.74
N VAL A 30 1.57 -19.01 18.56
CA VAL A 30 2.64 -18.04 18.43
C VAL A 30 2.81 -17.60 16.99
N ARG A 31 2.85 -16.29 16.77
CA ARG A 31 3.13 -15.75 15.45
C ARG A 31 4.58 -15.31 15.41
N ARG A 32 5.27 -15.73 14.35
CA ARG A 32 6.67 -15.34 14.18
C ARG A 32 6.85 -14.06 13.42
N THR A 33 5.80 -13.65 12.70
CA THR A 33 5.84 -12.45 11.90
C THR A 33 5.15 -11.34 12.67
N PRO A 34 5.82 -10.20 12.88
CA PRO A 34 5.15 -9.08 13.51
C PRO A 34 4.06 -8.55 12.58
N GLY A 35 2.93 -8.15 13.16
CA GLY A 35 1.84 -7.61 12.39
C GLY A 35 1.19 -8.65 11.50
N LEU A 36 0.86 -8.22 10.27
CA LEU A 36 0.19 -9.09 9.32
C LEU A 36 1.19 -9.80 8.42
N ARG A 37 0.79 -10.99 7.95
CA ARG A 37 1.52 -11.65 6.89
C ARG A 37 1.13 -11.05 5.55
N ARG A 38 2.00 -11.24 4.54
CA ARG A 38 1.71 -10.70 3.21
C ARG A 38 0.41 -11.22 2.64
N GLU A 39 0.17 -12.54 2.77
CA GLU A 39 -1.06 -13.11 2.24
C GLU A 39 -2.29 -12.60 2.97
N GLU A 40 -2.15 -12.22 4.22
CA GLU A 40 -3.26 -11.65 4.97
C GLU A 40 -3.61 -10.26 4.43
N VAL A 41 -2.60 -9.44 4.19
CA VAL A 41 -2.83 -8.13 3.61
C VAL A 41 -3.46 -8.26 2.22
N ALA A 42 -2.92 -9.15 1.41
CA ALA A 42 -3.43 -9.33 0.05
C ALA A 42 -4.91 -9.71 0.07
N THR A 43 -5.27 -10.66 0.91
CA THR A 43 -6.66 -11.09 1.00
C THR A 43 -7.55 -9.94 1.43
N LEU A 44 -7.14 -9.19 2.45
CA LEU A 44 -7.94 -8.08 2.94
C LEU A 44 -8.06 -6.95 1.93
N ALA A 45 -7.03 -6.73 1.14
CA ALA A 45 -7.02 -5.67 0.14
C ALA A 45 -7.65 -6.10 -1.18
N GLY A 46 -7.93 -7.39 -1.35
CA GLY A 46 -8.55 -7.88 -2.57
C GLY A 46 -7.60 -8.06 -3.73
N VAL A 47 -6.32 -8.31 -3.46
CA VAL A 47 -5.33 -8.54 -4.50
C VAL A 47 -4.67 -9.90 -4.24
N SER A 48 -3.92 -10.39 -5.23
CA SER A 48 -3.22 -11.66 -5.04
C SER A 48 -1.99 -11.44 -4.15
N ALA A 49 -1.60 -12.51 -3.46
CA ALA A 49 -0.41 -12.46 -2.62
C ALA A 49 0.84 -12.20 -3.46
N ASP A 50 0.89 -12.75 -4.66
CA ASP A 50 2.03 -12.53 -5.54
C ASP A 50 2.12 -11.06 -5.96
N TYR A 51 0.99 -10.44 -6.29
CA TYR A 51 0.97 -9.04 -6.66
C TYR A 51 1.45 -8.18 -5.48
N TYR A 52 0.93 -8.44 -4.29
CA TYR A 52 1.34 -7.65 -3.13
C TYR A 52 2.83 -7.84 -2.85
N LEU A 53 3.34 -9.06 -2.99
CA LEU A 53 4.77 -9.31 -2.81
C LEU A 53 5.59 -8.46 -3.77
N ARG A 54 5.15 -8.38 -5.03
CA ARG A 54 5.88 -7.56 -6.01
C ARG A 54 5.88 -6.09 -5.62
N LEU A 55 4.79 -5.61 -5.02
CA LEU A 55 4.77 -4.23 -4.53
C LEU A 55 5.82 -4.01 -3.44
N GLU A 56 5.90 -4.93 -2.49
CA GLU A 56 6.89 -4.79 -1.42
C GLU A 56 8.32 -4.89 -1.93
N GLN A 57 8.53 -5.66 -2.98
CA GLN A 57 9.87 -5.83 -3.55
C GLN A 57 10.25 -4.74 -4.52
N GLY A 58 9.36 -3.80 -4.80
CA GLY A 58 9.65 -2.73 -5.73
C GLY A 58 9.60 -3.15 -7.19
N ARG A 59 9.02 -4.32 -7.47
CA ARG A 59 8.96 -4.84 -8.83
C ARG A 59 7.74 -4.33 -9.59
N ASP A 60 6.78 -3.78 -8.88
CA ASP A 60 5.64 -3.11 -9.47
C ASP A 60 5.54 -1.76 -8.81
N ARG A 61 5.81 -0.70 -9.55
CA ARG A 61 5.93 0.63 -8.98
C ARG A 61 4.76 1.54 -9.28
N ASN A 62 3.79 1.03 -10.04
CA ASN A 62 2.67 1.86 -10.46
C ASN A 62 1.34 1.20 -10.12
N PRO A 63 1.13 0.84 -8.84
CA PRO A 63 -0.19 0.35 -8.47
C PRO A 63 -1.22 1.46 -8.65
N SER A 64 -2.44 1.07 -8.96
CA SER A 64 -3.49 2.06 -9.13
C SER A 64 -3.81 2.73 -7.80
N PRO A 65 -4.35 3.95 -7.85
CA PRO A 65 -4.80 4.60 -6.61
C PRO A 65 -5.80 3.75 -5.83
N GLN A 66 -6.66 3.01 -6.53
CA GLN A 66 -7.64 2.16 -5.86
C GLN A 66 -6.97 1.07 -5.03
N VAL A 67 -5.93 0.46 -5.58
CA VAL A 67 -5.18 -0.56 -4.83
C VAL A 67 -4.54 0.07 -3.60
N LEU A 68 -3.93 1.23 -3.76
CA LEU A 68 -3.28 1.87 -2.62
C LEU A 68 -4.29 2.29 -1.57
N GLU A 69 -5.46 2.75 -1.97
CA GLU A 69 -6.50 3.10 -1.01
C GLU A 69 -7.01 1.88 -0.28
N SER A 70 -7.13 0.74 -0.97
CA SER A 70 -7.50 -0.50 -0.32
C SER A 70 -6.47 -0.91 0.71
N LEU A 71 -5.19 -0.79 0.37
CA LEU A 71 -4.12 -1.08 1.32
C LEU A 71 -4.15 -0.12 2.49
N ALA A 72 -4.43 1.16 2.24
CA ALA A 72 -4.52 2.14 3.32
C ALA A 72 -5.62 1.74 4.32
N ARG A 73 -6.74 1.26 3.83
CA ARG A 73 -7.81 0.80 4.72
C ARG A 73 -7.37 -0.40 5.55
N VAL A 74 -6.67 -1.34 4.94
CA VAL A 74 -6.16 -2.50 5.67
C VAL A 74 -5.22 -2.06 6.78
N PHE A 75 -4.37 -1.08 6.50
CA PHE A 75 -3.40 -0.59 7.48
C PHE A 75 -3.99 0.40 8.47
N GLY A 76 -5.25 0.80 8.29
CA GLY A 76 -5.90 1.74 9.21
C GLY A 76 -5.36 3.16 9.09
N LEU A 77 -4.94 3.57 7.92
CA LEU A 77 -4.35 4.89 7.74
C LEU A 77 -5.43 5.97 7.68
N ASP A 78 -5.13 7.11 8.29
CA ASP A 78 -5.99 8.27 8.17
C ASP A 78 -5.75 8.98 6.83
N ALA A 79 -6.43 10.09 6.60
CA ALA A 79 -6.33 10.77 5.31
C ALA A 79 -4.92 11.26 5.00
N PRO A 80 -4.22 11.94 5.92
CA PRO A 80 -2.85 12.36 5.60
C PRO A 80 -1.92 11.18 5.33
N ALA A 81 -2.03 10.10 6.10
CA ALA A 81 -1.18 8.94 5.90
C ALA A 81 -1.50 8.25 4.58
N THR A 82 -2.77 8.24 4.18
CA THR A 82 -3.17 7.69 2.91
C THR A 82 -2.59 8.51 1.77
N GLN A 83 -2.64 9.83 1.88
CA GLN A 83 -2.05 10.69 0.85
C GLN A 83 -0.55 10.48 0.74
N TYR A 84 0.12 10.30 1.87
CA TYR A 84 1.54 10.02 1.83
C TYR A 84 1.81 8.70 1.10
N LEU A 85 1.02 7.67 1.38
CA LEU A 85 1.18 6.40 0.69
C LEU A 85 1.00 6.57 -0.81
N LEU A 86 -0.03 7.30 -1.23
CA LEU A 86 -0.27 7.54 -2.64
C LEU A 86 0.92 8.26 -3.29
N SER A 87 1.56 9.17 -2.55
CA SER A 87 2.66 9.95 -3.09
C SER A 87 3.90 9.11 -3.35
N LEU A 88 3.99 7.92 -2.77
CA LEU A 88 5.17 7.08 -2.94
C LEU A 88 5.12 6.25 -4.21
N SER A 89 3.98 6.16 -4.87
CA SER A 89 3.89 5.36 -6.08
C SER A 89 4.47 6.12 -7.27
N GLY A 90 4.92 5.37 -8.27
CA GLY A 90 5.49 5.98 -9.45
C GLY A 90 4.49 6.79 -10.26
N SER A 91 3.20 6.51 -10.04
CA SER A 91 2.17 7.26 -10.76
C SER A 91 1.95 8.64 -10.19
N GLN A 92 2.58 8.96 -9.07
CA GLN A 92 2.48 10.27 -8.44
C GLN A 92 3.52 11.24 -8.95
N ARG A 93 4.01 11.04 -10.11
CA ARG A 93 4.92 11.98 -10.63
C ARG A 93 4.28 13.32 -10.76
N PRO A 94 5.03 14.38 -10.56
CA PRO A 94 4.50 15.70 -10.76
C PRO A 94 4.28 15.89 -12.23
N ALA A 95 3.42 15.23 -12.76
CA ALA A 95 3.13 15.38 -14.13
C ALA A 95 2.32 16.57 -14.29
N PRO A 96 2.37 16.99 -15.24
CA PRO A 96 1.56 17.97 -15.58
C PRO A 96 0.11 17.83 -15.43
N LYS A 97 0.14 17.48 -14.89
CA LYS A 97 -0.80 17.52 -14.77
C LYS A 97 -1.72 17.61 -15.18
N ARG A 98 -2.16 17.46 -15.04
CA ARG A 98 -2.94 17.46 -15.29
C ARG A 98 -3.78 17.89 -15.47
N PRO A 99 -3.94 17.98 -15.75
CA PRO A 99 -4.74 18.39 -15.77
C PRO A 99 -5.69 18.47 -15.92
N HIS A 100 -5.70 18.39 -15.75
CA HIS A 100 -6.44 18.36 -15.86
C HIS A 100 -7.32 18.68 -15.89
N ARG A 101 -7.33 18.61 -15.74
CA ARG A 101 -7.92 18.91 -15.60
C ARG A 101 -8.42 19.62 -15.96
N GLU A 102 -8.36 19.79 -16.04
CA GLU A 102 -8.65 20.44 -16.27
C GLU A 102 -9.20 21.12 -16.78
N VAL A 103 -9.37 21.15 -16.89
CA VAL A 103 -9.75 21.81 -17.31
C VAL A 103 -10.47 22.43 -17.77
N VAL A 104 -10.87 22.58 -17.90
CA VAL A 104 -11.61 23.20 -18.27
C VAL A 104 -12.09 24.04 -18.67
N PRO A 105 -12.29 24.27 -18.93
CA PRO A 105 -12.87 25.08 -19.36
C PRO A 105 -13.50 25.72 -19.70
N ALA A 106 -13.83 25.80 -19.74
CA ALA A 106 -14.40 26.46 -20.22
C ALA A 106 -14.87 26.95 -20.65
#